data_aef20f78dd875bdac8d17fd6bfecd0a1
#
_entry.id   aef20f78dd875bdac8d17fd6bfecd0a1
#
_cell.length_a   1.000
_cell.length_b   1.000
_cell.length_c   1.000
_cell.angle_alpha   90.00
_cell.angle_beta   90.00
_cell.angle_gamma   90.00
#
_symmetry.space_group_name_H-M   'P 1'
#
loop_
_entity.id
_entity.type
_entity.pdbx_description
1 polymer ?
#
loop_
_entity_poly.entity_id
_entity_poly.type
_entity_poly.pdbx_seq_one_letter_code
_entity_poly.pdbx_strand_id
1 'polypeptide(L)'
;MAQATTVTPLDHLVKVLKLGEPSAYRNHTYINGESMYFPTGRVYGGQVIAQSVIAASKTVGPSRLPHSVHGYFIAAGDIRQDLLFDVENLRDGRSFSARREIGRASCRERV
;
A
#
# COMPACT_ATOMS: atom_id res chain seq x y z
N MET A 1 -7.94 -36.71 -5.50
CA MET A 1 -7.21 -36.10 -6.59
C MET A 1 -7.00 -34.66 -6.36
N ALA A 2 -5.77 -34.22 -6.37
CA ALA A 2 -5.47 -32.83 -6.15
C ALA A 2 -5.81 -32.03 -7.40
N GLN A 3 -6.50 -30.95 -7.22
CA GLN A 3 -6.73 -30.03 -8.31
C GLN A 3 -5.62 -29.02 -8.37
N ALA A 4 -5.15 -28.76 -9.57
CA ALA A 4 -4.21 -27.67 -9.75
C ALA A 4 -4.89 -26.38 -9.37
N THR A 5 -4.29 -25.64 -8.45
CA THR A 5 -4.80 -24.34 -8.09
C THR A 5 -4.40 -23.36 -9.16
N THR A 6 -5.38 -22.84 -9.88
CA THR A 6 -5.13 -21.83 -10.89
C THR A 6 -5.22 -20.46 -10.23
N VAL A 7 -4.13 -19.72 -10.29
CA VAL A 7 -4.10 -18.37 -9.76
C VAL A 7 -4.71 -17.43 -10.79
N THR A 8 -5.82 -16.81 -10.43
CA THR A 8 -6.53 -15.89 -11.32
C THR A 8 -5.97 -14.49 -11.17
N PRO A 9 -6.24 -13.58 -12.14
CA PRO A 9 -5.87 -12.19 -11.97
C PRO A 9 -6.46 -11.57 -10.71
N LEU A 10 -7.66 -11.96 -10.32
CA LEU A 10 -8.26 -11.48 -9.08
C LEU A 10 -7.46 -11.93 -7.86
N ASP A 11 -6.97 -13.18 -7.86
CA ASP A 11 -6.15 -13.67 -6.76
C ASP A 11 -4.86 -12.87 -6.63
N HIS A 12 -4.25 -12.49 -7.75
CA HIS A 12 -3.07 -11.65 -7.75
C HIS A 12 -3.37 -10.27 -7.17
N LEU A 13 -4.49 -9.70 -7.56
CA LEU A 13 -4.89 -8.39 -7.06
C LEU A 13 -5.11 -8.43 -5.56
N VAL A 14 -5.83 -9.42 -5.08
CA VAL A 14 -6.10 -9.56 -3.64
C VAL A 14 -4.80 -9.72 -2.87
N LYS A 15 -3.87 -10.51 -3.39
CA LYS A 15 -2.57 -10.71 -2.75
C LYS A 15 -1.79 -9.41 -2.64
N VAL A 16 -1.77 -8.64 -3.72
CA VAL A 16 -1.05 -7.37 -3.76
C VAL A 16 -1.66 -6.36 -2.77
N LEU A 17 -2.96 -6.43 -2.57
CA LEU A 17 -3.64 -5.51 -1.65
C LEU A 17 -3.52 -5.90 -0.19
N LYS A 18 -3.01 -7.08 0.12
CA LYS A 18 -2.86 -7.50 1.52
C LYS A 18 -1.78 -6.75 2.26
N LEU A 19 -0.76 -6.33 1.59
CA LEU A 19 0.39 -5.63 2.14
C LEU A 19 1.08 -6.44 3.25
N GLY A 20 2.22 -5.94 3.68
CA GLY A 20 2.98 -6.56 4.75
C GLY A 20 2.51 -6.13 6.13
N GLU A 21 3.21 -6.58 7.14
CA GLU A 21 2.89 -6.23 8.51
C GLU A 21 3.32 -4.79 8.81
N PRO A 22 2.47 -4.03 9.48
CA PRO A 22 2.84 -2.67 9.86
C PRO A 22 3.97 -2.64 10.89
N SER A 23 4.86 -1.67 10.75
CA SER A 23 5.92 -1.42 11.72
C SER A 23 5.80 0.04 12.14
N ALA A 24 5.42 0.28 13.38
CA ALA A 24 5.18 1.63 13.87
C ALA A 24 6.42 2.21 14.52
N TYR A 25 6.67 3.48 14.29
CA TYR A 25 7.71 4.23 14.95
C TYR A 25 7.23 5.66 15.15
N ARG A 26 7.01 6.04 16.40
CA ARG A 26 6.44 7.35 16.75
C ARG A 26 5.07 7.50 16.10
N ASN A 27 4.83 8.57 15.35
CA ASN A 27 3.54 8.74 14.66
C ASN A 27 3.58 8.28 13.21
N HIS A 28 4.59 7.47 12.84
CA HIS A 28 4.70 6.88 11.51
C HIS A 28 4.48 5.38 11.58
N THR A 29 3.89 4.85 10.54
CA THR A 29 3.74 3.41 10.35
C THR A 29 4.26 3.07 8.97
N TYR A 30 5.13 2.08 8.89
CA TYR A 30 5.77 1.66 7.65
C TYR A 30 5.21 0.31 7.24
N ILE A 31 4.77 0.21 6.01
CA ILE A 31 4.14 -1.00 5.49
C ILE A 31 4.69 -1.26 4.09
N ASN A 32 5.15 -2.49 3.85
CA ASN A 32 5.63 -2.89 2.54
C ASN A 32 4.50 -3.41 1.68
N GLY A 33 4.61 -3.15 0.37
CA GLY A 33 3.70 -3.69 -0.61
C GLY A 33 4.45 -4.22 -1.82
N GLU A 34 3.93 -5.28 -2.42
CA GLU A 34 4.46 -5.83 -3.65
C GLU A 34 3.74 -5.20 -4.84
N SER A 35 4.34 -5.35 -6.01
CA SER A 35 3.74 -4.83 -7.24
C SER A 35 3.30 -5.96 -8.14
N MET A 36 2.21 -5.75 -8.85
CA MET A 36 1.80 -6.66 -9.90
C MET A 36 2.68 -6.48 -11.13
N TYR A 37 2.82 -7.55 -11.90
CA TYR A 37 3.53 -7.45 -13.17
C TYR A 37 2.76 -6.55 -14.14
N PHE A 38 3.49 -5.68 -14.79
CA PHE A 38 2.97 -4.83 -15.87
C PHE A 38 3.97 -4.80 -17.01
N PRO A 39 3.51 -4.92 -18.25
CA PRO A 39 4.44 -4.97 -19.38
C PRO A 39 5.34 -3.76 -19.52
N THR A 40 4.89 -2.59 -19.04
CA THR A 40 5.69 -1.38 -19.10
C THR A 40 6.84 -1.37 -18.10
N GLY A 41 6.86 -2.28 -17.13
CA GLY A 41 7.84 -2.27 -16.05
C GLY A 41 7.55 -1.24 -14.98
N ARG A 42 6.49 -0.46 -15.12
CA ARG A 42 6.11 0.58 -14.17
C ARG A 42 4.91 0.14 -13.35
N VAL A 43 4.86 0.58 -12.12
CA VAL A 43 3.74 0.30 -11.25
C VAL A 43 2.50 1.03 -11.77
N TYR A 44 1.38 0.32 -11.83
CA TYR A 44 0.12 0.93 -12.20
C TYR A 44 -0.35 1.88 -11.10
N GLY A 45 -0.72 3.11 -11.51
CA GLY A 45 -1.11 4.14 -10.54
C GLY A 45 -2.30 3.75 -9.68
N GLY A 46 -3.27 3.05 -10.26
CA GLY A 46 -4.42 2.58 -9.50
C GLY A 46 -4.04 1.59 -8.40
N GLN A 47 -3.02 0.76 -8.65
CA GLN A 47 -2.51 -0.14 -7.63
C GLN A 47 -1.92 0.64 -6.45
N VAL A 48 -1.13 1.68 -6.74
CA VAL A 48 -0.52 2.49 -5.69
C VAL A 48 -1.58 3.16 -4.84
N ILE A 49 -2.59 3.73 -5.47
CA ILE A 49 -3.67 4.38 -4.72
C ILE A 49 -4.40 3.36 -3.84
N ALA A 50 -4.73 2.20 -4.40
CA ALA A 50 -5.43 1.17 -3.65
C ALA A 50 -4.61 0.70 -2.46
N GLN A 51 -3.32 0.45 -2.67
CA GLN A 51 -2.43 0.03 -1.59
C GLN A 51 -2.29 1.13 -0.55
N SER A 52 -2.26 2.39 -0.96
CA SER A 52 -2.18 3.51 -0.02
C SER A 52 -3.40 3.57 0.87
N VAL A 53 -4.59 3.37 0.31
CA VAL A 53 -5.82 3.35 1.11
C VAL A 53 -5.79 2.19 2.11
N ILE A 54 -5.36 1.01 1.68
CA ILE A 54 -5.25 -0.15 2.57
C ILE A 54 -4.22 0.13 3.67
N ALA A 55 -3.07 0.69 3.32
CA ALA A 55 -2.02 0.99 4.31
C ALA A 55 -2.53 1.96 5.36
N ALA A 56 -3.19 3.04 4.95
CA ALA A 56 -3.75 3.99 5.89
C ALA A 56 -4.82 3.34 6.77
N SER A 57 -5.63 2.47 6.18
CA SER A 57 -6.69 1.78 6.91
C SER A 57 -6.16 0.88 8.01
N LYS A 58 -4.94 0.36 7.86
CA LYS A 58 -4.31 -0.46 8.89
C LYS A 58 -3.89 0.34 10.12
N THR A 59 -3.90 1.65 10.03
CA THR A 59 -3.48 2.52 11.14
C THR A 59 -4.65 3.14 11.89
N VAL A 60 -5.87 2.84 11.49
CA VAL A 60 -7.07 3.35 12.16
C VAL A 60 -7.91 2.18 12.66
N GLY A 61 -8.88 2.49 13.52
CA GLY A 61 -9.78 1.46 14.03
C GLY A 61 -10.64 0.85 12.94
N PRO A 62 -11.12 -0.39 13.15
CA PRO A 62 -11.85 -1.10 12.10
C PRO A 62 -13.18 -0.48 11.72
N SER A 63 -13.73 0.37 12.58
CA SER A 63 -14.98 1.04 12.29
C SER A 63 -14.82 2.29 11.44
N ARG A 64 -13.59 2.72 11.17
CA ARG A 64 -13.35 3.93 10.39
C ARG A 64 -12.99 3.54 8.97
N LEU A 65 -13.88 3.88 8.06
CA LEU A 65 -13.71 3.60 6.65
C LEU A 65 -13.22 4.84 5.93
N PRO A 66 -12.44 4.68 4.86
CA PRO A 66 -11.98 5.82 4.08
C PRO A 66 -13.17 6.48 3.39
N HIS A 67 -13.22 7.81 3.42
CA HIS A 67 -14.26 8.53 2.70
C HIS A 67 -13.70 9.58 1.74
N SER A 68 -12.41 9.79 1.77
CA SER A 68 -11.79 10.76 0.88
C SER A 68 -10.31 10.44 0.74
N VAL A 69 -9.79 10.54 -0.46
CA VAL A 69 -8.37 10.37 -0.74
C VAL A 69 -7.95 11.39 -1.79
N HIS A 70 -6.77 11.94 -1.61
CA HIS A 70 -6.18 12.89 -2.55
C HIS A 70 -4.71 12.54 -2.68
N GLY A 71 -4.20 12.48 -3.89
CA GLY A 71 -2.80 12.10 -4.07
C GLY A 71 -2.19 12.66 -5.33
N TYR A 72 -0.87 12.64 -5.35
CA TYR A 72 -0.08 13.06 -6.51
C TYR A 72 0.86 11.94 -6.88
N PHE A 73 1.01 11.70 -8.18
CA PHE A 73 2.02 10.80 -8.71
C PHE A 73 3.24 11.64 -9.08
N ILE A 74 4.30 11.47 -8.30
CA ILE A 74 5.49 12.31 -8.46
C ILE A 74 6.51 11.63 -9.37
N ALA A 75 6.64 10.30 -9.24
CA ALA A 75 7.60 9.53 -10.03
C ALA A 75 7.02 8.16 -10.33
N ALA A 76 7.45 7.56 -11.44
CA ALA A 76 7.02 6.22 -11.80
C ALA A 76 7.69 5.19 -10.90
N GLY A 77 6.93 4.20 -10.45
CA GLY A 77 7.47 3.09 -9.69
C GLY A 77 7.97 1.99 -10.64
N ASP A 78 8.92 1.22 -10.14
CA ASP A 78 9.48 0.07 -10.86
C ASP A 78 8.87 -1.20 -10.26
N ILE A 79 8.24 -2.04 -11.08
CA ILE A 79 7.60 -3.25 -10.59
C ILE A 79 8.59 -4.27 -10.02
N ARG A 80 9.89 -4.09 -10.27
CA ARG A 80 10.91 -4.98 -9.74
C ARG A 80 11.29 -4.66 -8.30
N GLN A 81 10.78 -3.56 -7.76
CA GLN A 81 11.06 -3.14 -6.40
C GLN A 81 9.77 -3.14 -5.59
N ASP A 82 9.90 -3.55 -4.33
CA ASP A 82 8.78 -3.42 -3.41
C ASP A 82 8.53 -1.94 -3.12
N LEU A 83 7.32 -1.65 -2.74
CA LEU A 83 6.93 -0.31 -2.32
C LEU A 83 6.93 -0.23 -0.80
N LEU A 84 7.36 0.89 -0.30
CA LEU A 84 7.28 1.20 1.13
C LEU A 84 6.31 2.35 1.31
N PHE A 85 5.27 2.11 2.10
CA PHE A 85 4.29 3.14 2.43
C PHE A 85 4.60 3.67 3.82
N ASP A 86 4.93 4.95 3.87
CA ASP A 86 5.18 5.65 5.13
C ASP A 86 3.92 6.42 5.47
N VAL A 87 3.17 5.91 6.43
CA VAL A 87 1.89 6.48 6.84
C VAL A 87 2.11 7.32 8.09
N GLU A 88 1.81 8.59 7.99
CA GLU A 88 1.95 9.50 9.12
C GLU A 88 0.58 9.81 9.72
N ASN A 89 0.47 9.67 11.03
CA ASN A 89 -0.74 10.03 11.75
C ASN A 89 -0.80 11.54 11.90
N LEU A 90 -1.74 12.17 11.20
CA LEU A 90 -1.92 13.60 11.35
C LEU A 90 -2.92 13.93 12.43
N ARG A 91 -4.01 13.16 12.52
CA ARG A 91 -5.05 13.42 13.48
C ARG A 91 -5.89 12.19 13.71
N ASP A 92 -6.24 11.94 14.94
CA ASP A 92 -7.27 10.99 15.33
C ASP A 92 -8.27 11.73 16.17
N GLY A 93 -9.30 12.22 15.50
CA GLY A 93 -10.38 12.94 16.17
C GLY A 93 -11.49 12.01 16.60
N ARG A 94 -12.48 12.59 17.23
CA ARG A 94 -13.63 11.83 17.71
C ARG A 94 -14.39 11.18 16.55
N SER A 95 -14.54 11.90 15.44
CA SER A 95 -15.32 11.44 14.29
C SER A 95 -14.47 11.13 13.07
N PHE A 96 -13.31 11.76 12.94
CA PHE A 96 -12.49 11.65 11.76
C PHE A 96 -11.04 11.38 12.10
N SER A 97 -10.38 10.62 11.25
CA SER A 97 -8.94 10.43 11.29
C SER A 97 -8.35 10.96 9.99
N ALA A 98 -7.15 11.49 10.06
CA ALA A 98 -6.43 11.96 8.89
C ALA A 98 -5.05 11.32 8.85
N ARG A 99 -4.65 10.89 7.67
CA ARG A 99 -3.36 10.26 7.43
C ARG A 99 -2.70 10.90 6.22
N ARG A 100 -1.40 11.03 6.28
CA ARG A 100 -0.61 11.43 5.12
C ARG A 100 0.36 10.32 4.80
N GLU A 101 0.52 10.02 3.53
CA GLU A 101 1.37 8.91 3.12
C GLU A 101 2.33 9.32 2.05
N ILE A 102 3.51 8.72 2.12
CA ILE A 102 4.48 8.77 1.04
C ILE A 102 4.78 7.34 0.65
N GLY A 103 4.48 7.01 -0.61
CA GLY A 103 4.84 5.72 -1.17
C GLY A 103 6.10 5.86 -1.98
N ARG A 104 7.05 4.95 -1.78
CA ARG A 104 8.32 5.01 -2.49
C ARG A 104 8.88 3.62 -2.67
N ALA A 105 9.83 3.49 -3.60
CA ALA A 105 10.51 2.22 -3.79
C ALA A 105 11.31 1.88 -2.54
N SER A 106 11.31 0.60 -2.21
CA SER A 106 12.10 0.13 -1.08
C SER A 106 13.58 0.28 -1.40
N CYS A 107 14.33 0.81 -0.43
CA CYS A 107 15.75 1.08 -0.60
C CYS A 107 16.62 0.04 0.08
N ARG A 108 16.18 -1.20 0.13
CA ARG A 108 16.90 -2.19 0.89
C ARG A 108 18.28 -2.51 0.35
N GLU A 109 18.55 -2.14 -0.88
CA GLU A 109 19.89 -2.34 -1.45
C GLU A 109 20.81 -1.16 -1.24
N ARG A 110 20.31 -0.14 -0.63
CA ARG A 110 21.11 1.02 -0.36
C ARG A 110 22.08 0.69 0.76
N VAL A 111 23.32 0.87 0.48
CA VAL A 111 24.37 0.54 1.43
C VAL A 111 24.92 1.82 2.01
#